data_255ebde0019c4b4779776a74b229e7d9
#
_entry.id   255ebde0019c4b4779776a74b229e7d9
#
_cell.length_a   1.000
_cell.length_b   1.000
_cell.length_c   1.000
_cell.angle_alpha   90.00
_cell.angle_beta   90.00
_cell.angle_gamma   90.00
#
_symmetry.space_group_name_H-M   'P 1'
#
loop_
_entity.id
_entity.type
_entity.pdbx_description
1 polymer ?
#
loop_
_entity_poly.entity_id
_entity_poly.type
_entity_poly.pdbx_seq_one_letter_code
_entity_poly.pdbx_strand_id
1 'polypeptide(L)'
;ALKQEIAQGLVQVERKDGKVFVTVGSGGAFASGSAELTNEAKEIMGKIATVGGGDAGSIIVSGHTDNVPLMFGSPFRDNWDLAAARASSVVQAMEQSGGTNSEKMKAVSHGEAKPIQSNETAAGRAKNRRIEIEIQY
;
A
#
# COMPACT_ATOMS: atom_id res chain seq x y z
N ALA A 1 1.59 -14.48 -11.68
CA ALA A 1 1.12 -13.14 -11.99
C ALA A 1 1.97 -12.04 -11.38
N LEU A 2 2.47 -12.25 -10.14
CA LEU A 2 3.33 -11.25 -9.48
C LEU A 2 4.80 -11.64 -9.43
N LYS A 3 5.19 -12.72 -10.09
CA LYS A 3 6.56 -13.23 -10.03
C LYS A 3 7.61 -12.21 -10.44
N GLN A 4 7.34 -11.45 -11.49
CA GLN A 4 8.26 -10.44 -12.00
C GLN A 4 8.39 -9.28 -11.01
N GLU A 5 7.29 -8.80 -10.47
CA GLU A 5 7.27 -7.71 -9.50
C GLU A 5 7.97 -8.11 -8.19
N ILE A 6 7.77 -9.33 -7.73
CA ILE A 6 8.47 -9.87 -6.55
C ILE A 6 9.97 -9.96 -6.82
N ALA A 7 10.36 -10.49 -7.99
CA ALA A 7 11.76 -10.62 -8.36
C ALA A 7 12.48 -9.27 -8.48
N GLN A 8 11.77 -8.22 -8.86
CA GLN A 8 12.30 -6.86 -8.95
C GLN A 8 12.32 -6.12 -7.60
N GLY A 9 11.81 -6.75 -6.53
CA GLY A 9 11.75 -6.14 -5.22
C GLY A 9 10.63 -5.09 -5.05
N LEU A 10 9.72 -5.00 -6.01
CA LEU A 10 8.61 -4.03 -5.96
C LEU A 10 7.51 -4.46 -5.01
N VAL A 11 7.35 -5.77 -4.83
CA VAL A 11 6.26 -6.37 -4.04
C VAL A 11 6.82 -7.51 -3.22
N GLN A 12 6.38 -7.62 -1.98
CA GLN A 12 6.66 -8.76 -1.11
C GLN A 12 5.34 -9.44 -0.77
N VAL A 13 5.32 -10.77 -0.84
CA VAL A 13 4.12 -11.54 -0.56
C VAL A 13 4.43 -12.59 0.50
N GLU A 14 3.59 -12.66 1.53
CA GLU A 14 3.71 -13.65 2.60
C GLU A 14 2.35 -14.30 2.84
N ARG A 15 2.34 -15.61 3.03
CA ARG A 15 1.14 -16.35 3.44
C ARG A 15 1.29 -16.77 4.89
N LYS A 16 0.26 -16.50 5.69
CA LYS A 16 0.27 -16.83 7.10
C LYS A 16 -1.16 -16.96 7.62
N ASP A 17 -1.45 -18.07 8.30
CA ASP A 17 -2.73 -18.30 8.99
C ASP A 17 -3.95 -18.12 8.07
N GLY A 18 -3.88 -18.61 6.84
CA GLY A 18 -4.98 -18.48 5.88
C GLY A 18 -5.16 -17.10 5.28
N LYS A 19 -4.20 -16.22 5.51
CA LYS A 19 -4.19 -14.85 4.97
C LYS A 19 -3.02 -14.66 4.03
N VAL A 20 -3.15 -13.70 3.12
CA VAL A 20 -2.06 -13.27 2.26
C VAL A 20 -1.76 -11.81 2.59
N PHE A 21 -0.48 -11.53 2.85
CA PHE A 21 0.01 -10.18 3.12
C PHE A 21 0.87 -9.73 1.95
N VAL A 22 0.50 -8.61 1.35
CA VAL A 22 1.25 -8.02 0.24
C VAL A 22 1.77 -6.67 0.68
N THR A 23 3.07 -6.45 0.57
CA THR A 23 3.72 -5.18 0.92
C THR A 23 4.29 -4.54 -0.33
N VAL A 24 3.93 -3.28 -0.56
CA VAL A 24 4.39 -2.50 -1.70
C VAL A 24 5.05 -1.23 -1.17
N GLY A 25 6.30 -1.00 -1.56
CA GLY A 25 7.01 0.22 -1.18
C GLY A 25 6.41 1.46 -1.82
N SER A 26 6.22 2.52 -1.04
CA SER A 26 5.63 3.77 -1.53
C SER A 26 6.49 4.49 -2.56
N GLY A 27 7.82 4.33 -2.48
CA GLY A 27 8.75 5.01 -3.38
C GLY A 27 8.58 4.66 -4.85
N GLY A 28 8.09 3.43 -5.15
CA GLY A 28 7.79 3.03 -6.53
C GLY A 28 6.34 3.23 -6.91
N ALA A 29 5.46 3.42 -5.95
CA ALA A 29 4.02 3.50 -6.17
C ALA A 29 3.49 4.93 -6.26
N PHE A 30 4.13 5.87 -5.56
CA PHE A 30 3.70 7.27 -5.48
C PHE A 30 4.88 8.20 -5.67
N ALA A 31 4.63 9.38 -6.23
CA ALA A 31 5.59 10.47 -6.17
C ALA A 31 5.71 10.97 -4.72
N SER A 32 6.85 11.57 -4.36
CA SER A 32 7.09 12.11 -3.02
C SER A 32 5.97 13.08 -2.62
N GLY A 33 5.39 12.88 -1.45
CA GLY A 33 4.32 13.73 -0.94
C GLY A 33 2.99 13.61 -1.66
N SER A 34 2.85 12.68 -2.61
CA SER A 34 1.64 12.49 -3.41
C SER A 34 0.90 11.22 -3.00
N ALA A 35 -0.41 11.22 -3.19
CA ALA A 35 -1.25 10.05 -3.04
C ALA A 35 -1.77 9.53 -4.38
N GLU A 36 -1.24 10.03 -5.49
CA GLU A 36 -1.57 9.50 -6.82
C GLU A 36 -0.65 8.33 -7.17
N LEU A 37 -1.25 7.20 -7.50
CA LEU A 37 -0.51 6.03 -7.96
C LEU A 37 0.07 6.27 -9.35
N THR A 38 1.30 5.82 -9.56
CA THR A 38 1.89 5.76 -10.90
C THR A 38 1.11 4.74 -11.74
N ASN A 39 1.21 4.84 -13.07
CA ASN A 39 0.54 3.89 -13.96
C ASN A 39 1.01 2.46 -13.72
N GLU A 40 2.31 2.27 -13.49
CA GLU A 40 2.88 0.97 -13.15
C GLU A 40 2.27 0.41 -11.86
N ALA A 41 2.13 1.26 -10.83
CA ALA A 41 1.55 0.85 -9.56
C ALA A 41 0.07 0.48 -9.72
N LYS A 42 -0.68 1.20 -10.55
CA LYS A 42 -2.07 0.85 -10.82
C LYS A 42 -2.20 -0.54 -11.45
N GLU A 43 -1.29 -0.89 -12.36
CA GLU A 43 -1.26 -2.22 -12.96
C GLU A 43 -0.97 -3.29 -11.91
N ILE A 44 -0.02 -3.02 -11.01
CA ILE A 44 0.31 -3.95 -9.92
C ILE A 44 -0.90 -4.16 -9.01
N MET A 45 -1.60 -3.09 -8.65
CA MET A 45 -2.80 -3.18 -7.81
C MET A 45 -3.91 -3.97 -8.51
N GLY A 46 -4.07 -3.79 -9.81
CA GLY A 46 -5.01 -4.56 -10.61
C GLY A 46 -4.69 -6.05 -10.62
N LYS A 47 -3.41 -6.40 -10.74
CA LYS A 47 -2.97 -7.80 -10.68
C LYS A 47 -3.24 -8.42 -9.30
N ILE A 48 -2.96 -7.68 -8.24
CA ILE A 48 -3.23 -8.13 -6.86
C ILE A 48 -4.74 -8.40 -6.70
N ALA A 49 -5.58 -7.49 -7.16
CA ALA A 49 -7.02 -7.64 -7.09
C ALA A 49 -7.49 -8.87 -7.86
N THR A 50 -6.97 -9.07 -9.06
CA THR A 50 -7.38 -10.19 -9.94
C THR A 50 -6.95 -11.53 -9.38
N VAL A 51 -5.72 -11.63 -8.88
CA VAL A 51 -5.15 -12.91 -8.40
C VAL A 51 -5.69 -13.27 -7.02
N GLY A 52 -5.82 -12.31 -6.13
CA GLY A 52 -6.14 -12.58 -4.73
C GLY A 52 -7.49 -12.10 -4.26
N GLY A 53 -8.14 -11.22 -5.02
CA GLY A 53 -9.31 -10.49 -4.53
C GLY A 53 -10.66 -11.16 -4.77
N GLY A 54 -10.79 -11.98 -5.82
CA GLY A 54 -12.08 -12.55 -6.21
C GLY A 54 -12.73 -13.43 -5.16
N ASP A 55 -11.93 -14.27 -4.50
CA ASP A 55 -12.38 -15.20 -3.46
C ASP A 55 -12.20 -14.64 -2.05
N ALA A 56 -11.73 -13.41 -1.92
CA ALA A 56 -11.45 -12.83 -0.60
C ALA A 56 -12.74 -12.59 0.18
N GLY A 57 -12.70 -12.87 1.48
CA GLY A 57 -13.75 -12.48 2.42
C GLY A 57 -13.59 -11.03 2.85
N SER A 58 -12.35 -10.56 3.01
CA SER A 58 -12.05 -9.15 3.30
C SER A 58 -10.66 -8.77 2.81
N ILE A 59 -10.49 -7.49 2.50
CA ILE A 59 -9.21 -6.93 2.09
C ILE A 59 -9.02 -5.64 2.88
N ILE A 60 -7.90 -5.56 3.61
CA ILE A 60 -7.55 -4.38 4.39
C ILE A 60 -6.29 -3.76 3.80
N VAL A 61 -6.37 -2.53 3.36
CA VAL A 61 -5.24 -1.77 2.81
C VAL A 61 -4.80 -0.76 3.85
N SER A 62 -3.57 -0.90 4.32
CA SER A 62 -3.00 -0.06 5.37
C SER A 62 -1.87 0.79 4.82
N GLY A 63 -1.95 2.10 5.04
CA GLY A 63 -0.91 3.05 4.65
C GLY A 63 0.02 3.36 5.82
N HIS A 64 1.31 3.40 5.55
CA HIS A 64 2.36 3.72 6.52
C HIS A 64 3.33 4.73 5.95
N THR A 65 3.82 5.62 6.79
CA THR A 65 4.85 6.61 6.43
C THR A 65 6.08 6.45 7.32
N ASP A 66 7.15 7.18 6.98
CA ASP A 66 8.24 7.42 7.92
C ASP A 66 7.83 8.54 8.90
N ASN A 67 8.76 8.98 9.76
CA ASN A 67 8.47 10.01 10.75
C ASN A 67 8.88 11.42 10.31
N VAL A 68 9.25 11.61 9.05
CA VAL A 68 9.61 12.95 8.55
C VAL A 68 8.32 13.76 8.37
N PRO A 69 8.24 14.97 8.97
CA PRO A 69 7.08 15.81 8.77
C PRO A 69 6.91 16.21 7.32
N LEU A 70 5.67 16.44 6.91
CA LEU A 70 5.38 16.88 5.55
C LEU A 70 5.91 18.29 5.32
N MET A 71 6.28 18.55 4.07
CA MET A 71 6.77 19.87 3.69
C MET A 71 5.68 20.93 3.81
N PHE A 72 6.09 22.16 4.11
CA PHE A 72 5.18 23.31 4.13
C PHE A 72 4.48 23.42 2.76
N GLY A 73 3.18 23.64 2.80
CA GLY A 73 2.38 23.72 1.57
C GLY A 73 1.83 22.40 1.06
N SER A 74 2.11 21.29 1.75
CA SER A 74 1.52 20.00 1.41
C SER A 74 -0.01 20.08 1.48
N PRO A 75 -0.73 19.40 0.54
CA PRO A 75 -2.19 19.32 0.63
C PRO A 75 -2.68 18.44 1.77
N PHE A 76 -1.79 17.65 2.39
CA PHE A 76 -2.11 16.80 3.54
C PHE A 76 -1.70 17.48 4.83
N ARG A 77 -2.51 17.30 5.88
CA ARG A 77 -2.27 17.91 7.19
C ARG A 77 -1.06 17.30 7.89
N ASP A 78 -0.90 15.99 7.79
CA ASP A 78 0.15 15.24 8.47
C ASP A 78 0.34 13.86 7.81
N ASN A 79 1.20 13.03 8.40
CA ASN A 79 1.47 11.69 7.89
C ASN A 79 0.27 10.77 7.99
N TRP A 80 -0.63 10.98 8.95
CA TRP A 80 -1.88 10.22 9.04
C TRP A 80 -2.76 10.47 7.83
N ASP A 81 -2.89 11.74 7.44
CA ASP A 81 -3.65 12.15 6.26
C ASP A 81 -3.08 11.57 4.98
N LEU A 82 -1.77 11.68 4.81
CA LEU A 82 -1.08 11.17 3.62
C LEU A 82 -1.24 9.65 3.49
N ALA A 83 -1.04 8.92 4.58
CA ALA A 83 -1.17 7.47 4.59
C ALA A 83 -2.61 7.03 4.28
N ALA A 84 -3.60 7.74 4.82
CA ALA A 84 -5.01 7.48 4.55
C ALA A 84 -5.33 7.68 3.06
N ALA A 85 -4.86 8.78 2.48
CA ALA A 85 -5.08 9.08 1.07
C ALA A 85 -4.42 8.05 0.16
N ARG A 86 -3.21 7.60 0.50
CA ARG A 86 -2.51 6.56 -0.26
C ARG A 86 -3.23 5.22 -0.18
N ALA A 87 -3.68 4.81 1.00
CA ALA A 87 -4.45 3.57 1.16
C ALA A 87 -5.76 3.64 0.36
N SER A 88 -6.42 4.79 0.39
CA SER A 88 -7.65 5.02 -0.36
C SER A 88 -7.42 4.91 -1.87
N SER A 89 -6.31 5.47 -2.38
CA SER A 89 -5.95 5.38 -3.79
C SER A 89 -5.74 3.92 -4.23
N VAL A 90 -5.15 3.11 -3.37
CA VAL A 90 -4.96 1.67 -3.64
C VAL A 90 -6.31 0.95 -3.71
N VAL A 91 -7.20 1.20 -2.76
CA VAL A 91 -8.55 0.61 -2.76
C VAL A 91 -9.28 0.98 -4.04
N GLN A 92 -9.22 2.25 -4.46
CA GLN A 92 -9.86 2.71 -5.68
C GLN A 92 -9.30 2.02 -6.92
N ALA A 93 -7.98 1.85 -6.99
CA ALA A 93 -7.35 1.17 -8.12
C ALA A 93 -7.76 -0.30 -8.20
N MET A 94 -7.82 -0.98 -7.06
CA MET A 94 -8.27 -2.37 -7.00
C MET A 94 -9.74 -2.50 -7.42
N GLU A 95 -10.58 -1.59 -6.97
CA GLU A 95 -12.00 -1.57 -7.34
C GLU A 95 -12.17 -1.34 -8.85
N GLN A 96 -11.45 -0.38 -9.40
CA GLN A 96 -11.53 -0.04 -10.82
C GLN A 96 -11.06 -1.17 -11.73
N SER A 97 -10.21 -2.05 -11.24
CA SER A 97 -9.74 -3.19 -12.01
C SER A 97 -10.84 -4.23 -12.24
N GLY A 98 -11.90 -4.20 -11.42
CA GLY A 98 -12.98 -5.19 -11.47
C GLY A 98 -12.65 -6.52 -10.80
N GLY A 99 -11.44 -6.66 -10.22
CA GLY A 99 -11.00 -7.91 -9.60
C GLY A 99 -11.54 -8.16 -8.20
N THR A 100 -12.16 -7.15 -7.59
CA THR A 100 -12.69 -7.27 -6.25
C THR A 100 -13.84 -6.30 -6.02
N ASN A 101 -14.55 -6.48 -4.92
CA ASN A 101 -15.75 -5.70 -4.58
C ASN A 101 -15.43 -4.74 -3.44
N SER A 102 -15.86 -3.48 -3.58
CA SER A 102 -15.64 -2.43 -2.59
C SER A 102 -16.21 -2.77 -1.21
N GLU A 103 -17.27 -3.55 -1.14
CA GLU A 103 -17.87 -3.97 0.15
C GLU A 103 -16.92 -4.80 1.02
N LYS A 104 -15.92 -5.43 0.38
CA LYS A 104 -14.94 -6.28 1.07
C LYS A 104 -13.69 -5.53 1.49
N MET A 105 -13.54 -4.28 1.09
CA MET A 105 -12.29 -3.53 1.26
C MET A 105 -12.39 -2.45 2.33
N LYS A 106 -11.28 -2.23 3.02
CA LYS A 106 -11.11 -1.12 3.96
C LYS A 106 -9.78 -0.44 3.70
N ALA A 107 -9.78 0.89 3.78
CA ALA A 107 -8.56 1.69 3.75
C ALA A 107 -8.27 2.18 5.17
N VAL A 108 -7.06 1.94 5.66
CA VAL A 108 -6.66 2.25 7.03
C VAL A 108 -5.36 3.04 7.01
N SER A 109 -5.24 4.05 7.85
CA SER A 109 -3.99 4.77 8.05
C SER A 109 -3.37 4.39 9.39
N HIS A 110 -2.07 4.12 9.38
CA HIS A 110 -1.26 4.02 10.59
C HIS A 110 -0.27 5.18 10.70
N GLY A 111 -0.24 6.07 9.70
CA GLY A 111 0.69 7.19 9.69
C GLY A 111 2.11 6.72 9.94
N GLU A 112 2.81 7.36 10.86
CA GLU A 112 4.18 7.01 11.25
C GLU A 112 4.25 6.10 12.48
N ALA A 113 3.10 5.63 12.98
CA ALA A 113 3.01 4.97 14.28
C ALA A 113 3.55 3.53 14.32
N LYS A 114 3.73 2.88 13.17
CA LYS A 114 4.15 1.48 13.10
C LYS A 114 5.37 1.26 12.21
N PRO A 115 6.54 1.78 12.59
CA PRO A 115 7.76 1.57 11.80
C PRO A 115 8.18 0.10 11.85
N ILE A 116 8.73 -0.39 10.74
CA ILE A 116 9.32 -1.74 10.67
C ILE A 116 10.85 -1.67 10.65
N GLN A 117 11.41 -0.49 10.45
CA GLN A 117 12.85 -0.23 10.49
C GLN A 117 13.11 1.10 11.18
N SER A 118 14.37 1.38 11.46
CA SER A 118 14.75 2.66 12.06
C SER A 118 14.47 3.83 11.12
N ASN A 119 13.87 4.89 11.64
CA ASN A 119 13.69 6.15 10.90
C ASN A 119 14.96 7.00 10.89
N GLU A 120 16.01 6.57 11.58
CA GLU A 120 17.27 7.32 11.62
C GLU A 120 18.09 7.20 10.36
N THR A 121 17.85 6.15 9.55
CA THR A 121 18.55 5.95 8.29
C THR A 121 17.59 6.15 7.10
N ALA A 122 18.15 6.59 5.98
CA ALA A 122 17.37 6.76 4.75
C ALA A 122 16.79 5.41 4.28
N ALA A 123 17.59 4.34 4.39
CA ALA A 123 17.13 3.00 4.02
C ALA A 123 15.97 2.52 4.90
N GLY A 124 16.04 2.78 6.21
CA GLY A 124 14.98 2.43 7.15
C GLY A 124 13.69 3.22 6.87
N ARG A 125 13.82 4.53 6.62
CA ARG A 125 12.67 5.36 6.27
C ARG A 125 11.99 4.87 5.00
N ALA A 126 12.77 4.47 3.99
CA ALA A 126 12.21 3.94 2.75
C ALA A 126 11.39 2.66 2.99
N LYS A 127 11.84 1.79 3.90
CA LYS A 127 11.09 0.59 4.28
C LYS A 127 9.82 0.92 5.03
N ASN A 128 9.83 1.98 5.84
CA ASN A 128 8.65 2.40 6.59
C ASN A 128 7.56 3.00 5.70
N ARG A 129 7.95 3.64 4.59
CA ARG A 129 7.01 4.18 3.60
C ARG A 129 6.48 3.05 2.73
N ARG A 130 5.34 2.49 3.11
CA ARG A 130 4.79 1.31 2.46
C ARG A 130 3.28 1.25 2.51
N ILE A 131 2.72 0.44 1.63
CA ILE A 131 1.33 -0.02 1.67
C ILE A 131 1.34 -1.50 2.02
N GLU A 132 0.52 -1.90 2.98
CA GLU A 132 0.32 -3.31 3.34
C GLU A 132 -1.11 -3.70 2.98
N ILE A 133 -1.26 -4.79 2.25
CA ILE A 133 -2.56 -5.32 1.84
C ILE A 133 -2.74 -6.68 2.50
N GLU A 134 -3.76 -6.81 3.34
CA GLU A 134 -4.09 -8.07 4.00
C GLU A 134 -5.34 -8.64 3.35
N ILE A 135 -5.21 -9.83 2.77
CA ILE A 135 -6.31 -10.52 2.11
C ILE A 135 -6.69 -11.73 2.96
N GLN A 136 -7.94 -11.75 3.44
CA GLN A 136 -8.49 -12.85 4.24
C GLN A 136 -9.49 -13.63 3.39
N TYR A 137 -9.29 -14.93 3.34
CA TYR A 137 -10.17 -15.84 2.59
C TYR A 137 -11.22 -16.50 3.46
#